data_e11f79387c814b5a6b8d7c8ebeb10c99
#
_entry.id   e11f79387c814b5a6b8d7c8ebeb10c99
#
_cell.length_a   1.000
_cell.length_b   1.000
_cell.length_c   1.000
_cell.angle_alpha   90.00
_cell.angle_beta   90.00
_cell.angle_gamma   90.00
#
_symmetry.space_group_name_H-M   'P 1'
#
loop_
_entity.id
_entity.type
_entity.pdbx_description
1 polymer ?
#
loop_
_entity_poly.entity_id
_entity_poly.type
_entity_poly.pdbx_seq_one_letter_code
_entity_poly.pdbx_strand_id
1 'polypeptide(L)'
;MNNNNQQTENSRISLLKGSAWMTLGSIFSRVLGAIYIIPWYAWMGAHGNVANALTAKSYNIYSLFLIISTAGIPGAVAKQVAKYNAINEYGIGRKLFKHGLFLMMIFGVVSAFVMTIASPILAGNDSRQIPVLHSLALAVLIIPILSIMRGYFQGYNDMMPSALSQLVEQIARVAWMLFTAYLIMQVQHGSYLTAVIQSNLAAAVGAFFGIALLVLSLIHI
;
A
#
# COMPACT_ATOMS: atom_id res chain seq x y z
N MET A 1 39.44 -13.02 18.25
CA MET A 1 38.13 -12.94 18.95
C MET A 1 37.40 -11.60 18.77
N ASN A 2 38.06 -10.49 18.42
CA ASN A 2 37.44 -9.16 18.33
C ASN A 2 36.57 -8.91 17.06
N ASN A 3 36.91 -9.48 15.91
CA ASN A 3 36.20 -9.20 14.65
C ASN A 3 34.77 -9.77 14.60
N ASN A 4 34.53 -10.91 15.20
CA ASN A 4 33.18 -11.52 15.22
C ASN A 4 32.20 -10.73 16.11
N ASN A 5 32.69 -10.13 17.20
CA ASN A 5 31.87 -9.32 18.09
C ASN A 5 31.50 -7.98 17.43
N GLN A 6 32.43 -7.35 16.70
CA GLN A 6 32.18 -6.11 15.98
C GLN A 6 31.20 -6.31 14.81
N GLN A 7 31.29 -7.41 14.07
CA GLN A 7 30.33 -7.73 13.01
C GLN A 7 28.93 -7.96 13.56
N THR A 8 28.81 -8.67 14.71
CA THR A 8 27.51 -8.92 15.35
C THR A 8 26.89 -7.63 15.89
N GLU A 9 27.69 -6.75 16.44
CA GLU A 9 27.25 -5.45 16.97
C GLU A 9 26.81 -4.49 15.84
N ASN A 10 27.55 -4.40 14.77
CA ASN A 10 27.18 -3.61 13.59
C ASN A 10 25.89 -4.12 12.93
N SER A 11 25.71 -5.44 12.85
CA SER A 11 24.49 -6.06 12.35
C SER A 11 23.28 -5.75 13.23
N ARG A 12 23.42 -5.78 14.55
CA ARG A 12 22.36 -5.41 15.50
C ARG A 12 21.99 -3.93 15.39
N ILE A 13 22.97 -3.04 15.28
CA ILE A 13 22.72 -1.61 15.11
C ILE A 13 22.00 -1.32 13.80
N SER A 14 22.38 -1.99 12.71
CA SER A 14 21.68 -1.87 11.41
C SER A 14 20.23 -2.32 11.49
N LEU A 15 19.95 -3.46 12.13
CA LEU A 15 18.59 -3.95 12.32
C LEU A 15 17.76 -3.02 13.22
N LEU A 16 18.33 -2.48 14.28
CA LEU A 16 17.67 -1.51 15.15
C LEU A 16 17.32 -0.22 14.41
N LYS A 17 18.25 0.33 13.63
CA LYS A 17 18.02 1.51 12.79
C LYS A 17 16.92 1.24 11.75
N GLY A 18 16.98 0.09 11.07
CA GLY A 18 15.99 -0.29 10.07
C GLY A 18 14.58 -0.44 10.66
N SER A 19 14.45 -1.12 11.81
CA SER A 19 13.17 -1.26 12.50
C SER A 19 12.62 0.07 13.01
N ALA A 20 13.50 0.96 13.51
CA ALA A 20 13.11 2.31 13.91
C ALA A 20 12.55 3.12 12.74
N TRP A 21 13.19 3.08 11.55
CA TRP A 21 12.68 3.73 10.34
C TRP A 21 11.30 3.22 9.94
N MET A 22 11.09 1.90 9.97
CA MET A 22 9.78 1.32 9.64
C MET A 22 8.71 1.71 10.65
N THR A 23 9.05 1.73 11.94
CA THR A 23 8.12 2.14 13.01
C THR A 23 7.74 3.61 12.86
N LEU A 24 8.72 4.50 12.68
CA LEU A 24 8.46 5.93 12.47
C LEU A 24 7.62 6.17 11.21
N GLY A 25 7.95 5.51 10.10
CA GLY A 25 7.16 5.58 8.87
C GLY A 25 5.71 5.13 9.07
N SER A 26 5.50 4.05 9.81
CA SER A 26 4.17 3.53 10.12
C SER A 26 3.36 4.48 11.03
N ILE A 27 3.99 5.03 12.08
CA ILE A 27 3.34 6.00 12.98
C ILE A 27 2.96 7.26 12.20
N PHE A 28 3.88 7.82 11.42
CA PHE A 28 3.63 9.02 10.62
C PHE A 28 2.50 8.81 9.61
N SER A 29 2.47 7.65 8.94
CA SER A 29 1.39 7.29 8.02
C SER A 29 0.02 7.23 8.71
N ARG A 30 -0.04 6.72 9.94
CA ARG A 30 -1.28 6.66 10.74
C ARG A 30 -1.74 8.04 11.19
N VAL A 31 -0.81 8.89 11.63
CA VAL A 31 -1.09 10.27 12.03
C VAL A 31 -1.63 11.06 10.83
N LEU A 32 -1.01 10.98 9.67
CA LEU A 32 -1.53 11.57 8.43
C LEU A 32 -2.93 11.02 8.10
N GLY A 33 -3.12 9.70 8.29
CA GLY A 33 -4.41 9.04 8.10
C GLY A 33 -5.50 9.49 9.10
N ALA A 34 -5.15 10.02 10.25
CA ALA A 34 -6.09 10.59 11.20
C ALA A 34 -6.40 12.08 10.92
N ILE A 35 -5.39 12.83 10.49
CA ILE A 35 -5.53 14.28 10.29
C ILE A 35 -6.41 14.61 9.07
N TYR A 36 -6.33 13.84 7.96
CA TYR A 36 -7.07 14.14 6.74
C TYR A 36 -8.59 14.09 6.93
N ILE A 37 -9.07 13.34 7.93
CA ILE A 37 -10.50 13.12 8.14
C ILE A 37 -11.24 14.43 8.47
N ILE A 38 -10.57 15.36 9.16
CA ILE A 38 -11.15 16.64 9.60
C ILE A 38 -11.54 17.52 8.39
N PRO A 39 -10.61 17.90 7.47
CA PRO A 39 -10.97 18.69 6.31
C PRO A 39 -11.90 17.92 5.34
N TRP A 40 -11.71 16.60 5.22
CA TRP A 40 -12.56 15.79 4.37
C TRP A 40 -14.03 15.83 4.80
N TYR A 41 -14.31 15.68 6.10
CA TYR A 41 -15.68 15.82 6.65
C TYR A 41 -16.23 17.24 6.50
N ALA A 42 -15.42 18.26 6.74
CA ALA A 42 -15.83 19.63 6.59
C ALA A 42 -16.30 19.94 5.15
N TRP A 43 -15.63 19.41 4.15
CA TRP A 43 -16.00 19.60 2.73
C TRP A 43 -17.17 18.73 2.29
N MET A 44 -17.34 17.53 2.85
CA MET A 44 -18.52 16.69 2.58
C MET A 44 -19.81 17.27 3.19
N GLY A 45 -19.72 18.11 4.20
CA GLY A 45 -20.86 18.80 4.82
C GLY A 45 -21.95 17.82 5.30
N ALA A 46 -23.19 18.07 4.91
CA ALA A 46 -24.35 17.23 5.30
C ALA A 46 -24.23 15.75 4.84
N HIS A 47 -23.42 15.47 3.82
CA HIS A 47 -23.22 14.12 3.29
C HIS A 47 -22.07 13.36 3.97
N GLY A 48 -21.33 13.97 4.90
CA GLY A 48 -20.12 13.40 5.51
C GLY A 48 -20.35 12.01 6.13
N ASN A 49 -21.43 11.83 6.90
CA ASN A 49 -21.72 10.55 7.56
C ASN A 49 -22.05 9.43 6.54
N VAL A 50 -22.83 9.74 5.50
CA VAL A 50 -23.20 8.78 4.46
C VAL A 50 -21.96 8.42 3.62
N ALA A 51 -21.17 9.41 3.24
CA ALA A 51 -19.92 9.22 2.51
C ALA A 51 -18.91 8.36 3.29
N ASN A 52 -18.76 8.62 4.59
CA ASN A 52 -17.88 7.81 5.45
C ASN A 52 -18.38 6.38 5.62
N ALA A 53 -19.69 6.18 5.82
CA ALA A 53 -20.28 4.85 5.93
C ALA A 53 -20.06 4.03 4.64
N LEU A 54 -20.23 4.66 3.46
CA LEU A 54 -20.01 4.05 2.17
C LEU A 54 -18.53 3.67 1.98
N THR A 55 -17.61 4.57 2.33
CA THR A 55 -16.17 4.32 2.32
C THR A 55 -15.80 3.17 3.26
N ALA A 56 -16.28 3.17 4.50
CA ALA A 56 -15.94 2.17 5.50
C ALA A 56 -16.41 0.76 5.09
N LYS A 57 -17.65 0.64 4.58
CA LYS A 57 -18.17 -0.64 4.06
C LYS A 57 -17.32 -1.16 2.90
N SER A 58 -17.00 -0.31 1.93
CA SER A 58 -16.20 -0.68 0.77
C SER A 58 -14.77 -1.04 1.16
N TYR A 59 -14.20 -0.34 2.16
CA TYR A 59 -12.85 -0.59 2.67
C TYR A 59 -12.74 -1.93 3.41
N ASN A 60 -13.80 -2.37 4.12
CA ASN A 60 -13.84 -3.69 4.75
C ASN A 60 -13.76 -4.80 3.69
N ILE A 61 -14.52 -4.69 2.61
CA ILE A 61 -14.48 -5.65 1.49
C ILE A 61 -13.10 -5.63 0.83
N TYR A 62 -12.60 -4.44 0.49
CA TYR A 62 -11.27 -4.24 -0.08
C TYR A 62 -10.16 -4.87 0.78
N SER A 63 -10.22 -4.72 2.11
CA SER A 63 -9.20 -5.27 3.00
C SER A 63 -9.13 -6.80 2.97
N LEU A 64 -10.27 -7.47 2.82
CA LEU A 64 -10.33 -8.92 2.64
C LEU A 64 -9.63 -9.36 1.35
N PHE A 65 -9.95 -8.69 0.22
CA PHE A 65 -9.29 -8.97 -1.05
C PHE A 65 -7.80 -8.68 -1.01
N LEU A 66 -7.39 -7.63 -0.30
CA LEU A 66 -5.99 -7.30 -0.12
C LEU A 66 -5.24 -8.36 0.68
N ILE A 67 -5.80 -8.84 1.80
CA ILE A 67 -5.23 -9.93 2.60
C ILE A 67 -5.04 -11.19 1.74
N ILE A 68 -6.06 -11.56 0.96
CA ILE A 68 -6.00 -12.72 0.07
C ILE A 68 -4.93 -12.53 -1.01
N SER A 69 -4.87 -11.35 -1.64
CA SER A 69 -3.95 -11.07 -2.74
C SER A 69 -2.48 -10.97 -2.31
N THR A 70 -2.20 -10.66 -1.05
CA THR A 70 -0.84 -10.59 -0.51
C THR A 70 -0.42 -11.87 0.21
N ALA A 71 -1.34 -12.58 0.87
CA ALA A 71 -1.25 -13.92 1.47
C ALA A 71 0.12 -14.29 2.12
N GLY A 72 0.83 -13.32 2.72
CA GLY A 72 2.13 -13.55 3.40
C GLY A 72 3.33 -13.79 2.45
N ILE A 73 3.12 -13.81 1.13
CA ILE A 73 4.18 -14.03 0.12
C ILE A 73 5.32 -13.00 0.23
N PRO A 74 5.07 -11.70 0.40
CA PRO A 74 6.13 -10.70 0.56
C PRO A 74 7.07 -11.00 1.73
N GLY A 75 6.52 -11.42 2.87
CA GLY A 75 7.31 -11.83 4.04
C GLY A 75 8.12 -13.11 3.79
N ALA A 76 7.55 -14.09 3.09
CA ALA A 76 8.25 -15.30 2.71
C ALA A 76 9.42 -15.01 1.77
N VAL A 77 9.22 -14.12 0.78
CA VAL A 77 10.27 -13.69 -0.15
C VAL A 77 11.35 -12.92 0.61
N ALA A 78 11.00 -12.00 1.50
CA ALA A 78 11.97 -11.28 2.33
C ALA A 78 12.88 -12.24 3.12
N LYS A 79 12.28 -13.24 3.77
CA LYS A 79 13.02 -14.26 4.54
C LYS A 79 13.96 -15.10 3.66
N GLN A 80 13.49 -15.51 2.48
CA GLN A 80 14.31 -16.32 1.57
C GLN A 80 15.44 -15.49 0.94
N VAL A 81 15.16 -14.25 0.53
CA VAL A 81 16.19 -13.33 0.01
C VAL A 81 17.27 -13.11 1.07
N ALA A 82 16.89 -12.83 2.32
CA ALA A 82 17.84 -12.68 3.42
C ALA A 82 18.72 -13.94 3.62
N LYS A 83 18.11 -15.14 3.52
CA LYS A 83 18.84 -16.41 3.63
C LYS A 83 19.87 -16.57 2.50
N TYR A 84 19.50 -16.33 1.24
CA TYR A 84 20.41 -16.46 0.11
C TYR A 84 21.51 -15.40 0.11
N ASN A 85 21.19 -14.19 0.55
CA ASN A 85 22.19 -13.12 0.72
C ASN A 85 23.22 -13.48 1.80
N ALA A 86 22.82 -14.16 2.88
CA ALA A 86 23.73 -14.60 3.94
C ALA A 86 24.78 -15.63 3.46
N ILE A 87 24.49 -16.34 2.37
CA ILE A 87 25.41 -17.31 1.75
C ILE A 87 26.00 -16.81 0.44
N ASN A 88 25.91 -15.48 0.17
CA ASN A 88 26.39 -14.78 -1.04
C ASN A 88 25.76 -15.25 -2.36
N GLU A 89 24.61 -15.90 -2.31
CA GLU A 89 23.87 -16.39 -3.48
C GLU A 89 22.85 -15.35 -4.01
N TYR A 90 23.33 -14.15 -4.33
CA TYR A 90 22.50 -13.00 -4.77
C TYR A 90 21.69 -13.30 -6.05
N GLY A 91 22.23 -14.15 -6.93
CA GLY A 91 21.57 -14.54 -8.16
C GLY A 91 20.26 -15.31 -7.92
N ILE A 92 20.22 -16.16 -6.89
CA ILE A 92 19.02 -16.89 -6.48
C ILE A 92 17.99 -15.94 -5.89
N GLY A 93 18.42 -14.98 -5.05
CA GLY A 93 17.56 -13.94 -4.49
C GLY A 93 16.86 -13.11 -5.58
N ARG A 94 17.56 -12.71 -6.65
CA ARG A 94 16.97 -12.01 -7.79
C ARG A 94 15.96 -12.86 -8.57
N LYS A 95 16.25 -14.13 -8.81
CA LYS A 95 15.31 -15.05 -9.49
C LYS A 95 14.04 -15.21 -8.65
N LEU A 96 14.20 -15.40 -7.34
CA LEU A 96 13.07 -15.51 -6.41
C LEU A 96 12.19 -14.26 -6.43
N PHE A 97 12.80 -13.08 -6.41
CA PHE A 97 12.06 -11.81 -6.51
C PHE A 97 11.26 -11.73 -7.84
N LYS A 98 11.88 -12.04 -8.98
CA LYS A 98 11.19 -12.00 -10.29
C LYS A 98 10.00 -12.95 -10.35
N HIS A 99 10.16 -14.20 -9.87
CA HIS A 99 9.04 -15.15 -9.81
C HIS A 99 7.96 -14.70 -8.83
N GLY A 100 8.37 -14.19 -7.67
CA GLY A 100 7.44 -13.64 -6.69
C GLY A 100 6.68 -12.43 -7.23
N LEU A 101 7.34 -11.53 -7.97
CA LEU A 101 6.72 -10.38 -8.62
C LEU A 101 5.66 -10.81 -9.64
N PHE A 102 6.00 -11.79 -10.49
CA PHE A 102 5.06 -12.36 -11.45
C PHE A 102 3.85 -13.01 -10.76
N LEU A 103 4.09 -13.76 -9.70
CA LEU A 103 3.04 -14.38 -8.90
C LEU A 103 2.13 -13.33 -8.26
N MET A 104 2.70 -12.27 -7.65
CA MET A 104 1.94 -11.18 -7.06
C MET A 104 1.13 -10.39 -8.10
N MET A 105 1.64 -10.24 -9.31
CA MET A 105 0.90 -9.64 -10.41
C MET A 105 -0.34 -10.48 -10.76
N ILE A 106 -0.20 -11.80 -10.87
CA ILE A 106 -1.33 -12.70 -11.12
C ILE A 106 -2.35 -12.62 -10.00
N PHE A 107 -1.92 -12.70 -8.73
CA PHE A 107 -2.83 -12.59 -7.58
C PHE A 107 -3.55 -11.24 -7.54
N GLY A 108 -2.85 -10.14 -7.85
CA GLY A 108 -3.45 -8.81 -7.95
C GLY A 108 -4.51 -8.74 -9.04
N VAL A 109 -4.19 -9.24 -10.25
CA VAL A 109 -5.14 -9.26 -11.39
C VAL A 109 -6.36 -10.11 -11.07
N VAL A 110 -6.17 -11.34 -10.58
CA VAL A 110 -7.27 -12.25 -10.25
C VAL A 110 -8.15 -11.66 -9.15
N SER A 111 -7.55 -11.14 -8.08
CA SER A 111 -8.31 -10.55 -6.97
C SER A 111 -9.08 -9.30 -7.39
N ALA A 112 -8.47 -8.41 -8.18
CA ALA A 112 -9.13 -7.22 -8.70
C ALA A 112 -10.27 -7.58 -9.66
N PHE A 113 -10.09 -8.57 -10.51
CA PHE A 113 -11.09 -9.05 -11.44
C PHE A 113 -12.29 -9.67 -10.69
N VAL A 114 -12.03 -10.56 -9.73
CA VAL A 114 -13.08 -11.16 -8.89
C VAL A 114 -13.82 -10.08 -8.11
N MET A 115 -13.12 -9.13 -7.50
CA MET A 115 -13.75 -8.02 -6.78
C MET A 115 -14.65 -7.18 -7.68
N THR A 116 -14.22 -6.91 -8.92
CA THR A 116 -14.97 -6.12 -9.88
C THR A 116 -16.25 -6.85 -10.32
N ILE A 117 -16.15 -8.13 -10.67
CA ILE A 117 -17.32 -8.94 -11.10
C ILE A 117 -18.29 -9.18 -9.92
N ALA A 118 -17.75 -9.46 -8.73
CA ALA A 118 -18.56 -9.70 -7.55
C ALA A 118 -19.13 -8.42 -6.93
N SER A 119 -18.73 -7.23 -7.40
CA SER A 119 -19.13 -5.94 -6.81
C SER A 119 -20.66 -5.76 -6.69
N PRO A 120 -21.53 -6.19 -7.62
CA PRO A 120 -22.97 -6.08 -7.44
C PRO A 120 -23.50 -6.93 -6.27
N ILE A 121 -22.92 -8.11 -6.07
CA ILE A 121 -23.30 -9.02 -4.96
C ILE A 121 -22.74 -8.46 -3.64
N LEU A 122 -21.51 -7.98 -3.64
CA LEU A 122 -20.82 -7.43 -2.47
C LEU A 122 -21.42 -6.10 -2.00
N ALA A 123 -21.96 -5.31 -2.92
CA ALA A 123 -22.67 -4.06 -2.61
C ALA A 123 -24.02 -4.29 -1.91
N GLY A 124 -24.63 -5.48 -2.09
CA GLY A 124 -25.93 -5.80 -1.51
C GLY A 124 -27.02 -4.83 -1.99
N ASN A 125 -27.72 -4.20 -1.04
CA ASN A 125 -28.83 -3.30 -1.35
C ASN A 125 -28.40 -1.86 -1.72
N ASP A 126 -27.11 -1.52 -1.68
CA ASP A 126 -26.63 -0.16 -1.97
C ASP A 126 -25.78 -0.11 -3.25
N SER A 127 -26.44 0.12 -4.38
CA SER A 127 -25.78 0.22 -5.69
C SER A 127 -24.69 1.30 -5.78
N ARG A 128 -24.73 2.30 -4.88
CA ARG A 128 -23.69 3.36 -4.80
C ARG A 128 -22.33 2.80 -4.41
N GLN A 129 -22.30 1.63 -3.76
CA GLN A 129 -21.07 0.96 -3.36
C GLN A 129 -20.32 0.34 -4.55
N ILE A 130 -21.01 -0.03 -5.63
CA ILE A 130 -20.39 -0.67 -6.81
C ILE A 130 -19.23 0.17 -7.40
N PRO A 131 -19.43 1.45 -7.77
CA PRO A 131 -18.34 2.25 -8.34
C PRO A 131 -17.21 2.52 -7.33
N VAL A 132 -17.51 2.53 -6.04
CA VAL A 132 -16.47 2.65 -4.99
C VAL A 132 -15.63 1.38 -4.93
N LEU A 133 -16.23 0.20 -5.02
CA LEU A 133 -15.51 -1.07 -5.09
C LEU A 133 -14.64 -1.16 -6.34
N HIS A 134 -15.11 -0.67 -7.49
CA HIS A 134 -14.32 -0.62 -8.72
C HIS A 134 -13.07 0.28 -8.56
N SER A 135 -13.20 1.43 -7.89
CA SER A 135 -12.04 2.30 -7.62
C SER A 135 -11.01 1.64 -6.70
N LEU A 136 -11.47 0.86 -5.71
CA LEU A 136 -10.60 0.10 -4.81
C LEU A 136 -10.00 -1.15 -5.47
N ALA A 137 -10.68 -1.74 -6.47
CA ALA A 137 -10.13 -2.87 -7.23
C ALA A 137 -8.81 -2.51 -7.93
N LEU A 138 -8.65 -1.25 -8.38
CA LEU A 138 -7.37 -0.77 -8.91
C LEU A 138 -6.25 -0.79 -7.87
N ALA A 139 -6.58 -0.50 -6.61
CA ALA A 139 -5.59 -0.62 -5.53
C ALA A 139 -5.25 -2.09 -5.23
N VAL A 140 -6.23 -3.01 -5.25
CA VAL A 140 -6.00 -4.46 -5.12
C VAL A 140 -5.09 -4.98 -6.23
N LEU A 141 -5.17 -4.44 -7.44
CA LEU A 141 -4.29 -4.77 -8.56
C LEU A 141 -2.83 -4.37 -8.29
N ILE A 142 -2.60 -3.19 -7.73
CA ILE A 142 -1.27 -2.57 -7.66
C ILE A 142 -0.54 -2.91 -6.35
N ILE A 143 -1.25 -2.98 -5.22
CA ILE A 143 -0.63 -3.14 -3.90
C ILE A 143 0.14 -4.45 -3.72
N PRO A 144 -0.25 -5.61 -4.27
CA PRO A 144 0.56 -6.83 -4.17
C PRO A 144 1.94 -6.67 -4.78
N ILE A 145 2.06 -5.94 -5.89
CA ILE A 145 3.34 -5.62 -6.55
C ILE A 145 4.20 -4.75 -5.62
N LEU A 146 3.62 -3.69 -5.07
CA LEU A 146 4.29 -2.82 -4.09
C LEU A 146 4.77 -3.61 -2.87
N SER A 147 3.93 -4.51 -2.37
CA SER A 147 4.20 -5.30 -1.17
C SER A 147 5.41 -6.22 -1.34
N ILE A 148 5.52 -6.91 -2.50
CA ILE A 148 6.68 -7.78 -2.75
C ILE A 148 7.96 -7.00 -3.01
N MET A 149 7.89 -5.82 -3.61
CA MET A 149 9.05 -4.94 -3.76
C MET A 149 9.59 -4.52 -2.39
N ARG A 150 8.71 -4.13 -1.46
CA ARG A 150 9.10 -3.85 -0.06
C ARG A 150 9.74 -5.06 0.60
N GLY A 151 9.14 -6.26 0.43
CA GLY A 151 9.70 -7.51 0.95
C GLY A 151 11.11 -7.78 0.43
N TYR A 152 11.37 -7.48 -0.84
CA TYR A 152 12.71 -7.64 -1.42
C TYR A 152 13.75 -6.76 -0.74
N PHE A 153 13.51 -5.46 -0.57
CA PHE A 153 14.41 -4.55 0.15
C PHE A 153 14.63 -4.98 1.61
N GLN A 154 13.57 -5.41 2.29
CA GLN A 154 13.67 -5.95 3.65
C GLN A 154 14.56 -7.21 3.71
N GLY A 155 14.54 -8.05 2.67
CA GLY A 155 15.41 -9.20 2.53
C GLY A 155 16.91 -8.86 2.38
N TYR A 156 17.22 -7.64 1.95
CA TYR A 156 18.59 -7.10 1.93
C TYR A 156 18.99 -6.40 3.24
N ASN A 157 18.14 -6.45 4.27
CA ASN A 157 18.28 -5.64 5.49
C ASN A 157 18.30 -4.12 5.24
N ASP A 158 17.91 -3.69 4.05
CA ASP A 158 17.74 -2.27 3.72
C ASP A 158 16.26 -1.91 3.86
N MET A 159 15.89 -1.47 5.06
CA MET A 159 14.51 -1.13 5.40
C MET A 159 14.15 0.31 5.05
N MET A 160 15.14 1.16 4.74
CA MET A 160 14.92 2.58 4.48
C MET A 160 14.08 2.82 3.21
N PRO A 161 14.36 2.21 2.04
CA PRO A 161 13.51 2.39 0.87
C PRO A 161 12.07 1.92 1.09
N SER A 162 11.91 0.82 1.84
CA SER A 162 10.59 0.29 2.21
C SER A 162 9.80 1.29 3.06
N ALA A 163 10.43 1.89 4.08
CA ALA A 163 9.81 2.90 4.93
C ALA A 163 9.49 4.19 4.16
N LEU A 164 10.41 4.69 3.35
CA LEU A 164 10.21 5.88 2.52
C LEU A 164 9.07 5.66 1.51
N SER A 165 8.99 4.48 0.88
CA SER A 165 7.90 4.17 -0.04
C SER A 165 6.53 4.19 0.66
N GLN A 166 6.46 3.78 1.92
CA GLN A 166 5.24 3.84 2.72
C GLN A 166 4.83 5.28 3.04
N LEU A 167 5.80 6.14 3.35
CA LEU A 167 5.56 7.56 3.58
C LEU A 167 5.06 8.25 2.31
N VAL A 168 5.75 8.05 1.18
CA VAL A 168 5.38 8.64 -0.12
C VAL A 168 4.00 8.14 -0.56
N GLU A 169 3.72 6.84 -0.42
CA GLU A 169 2.38 6.28 -0.66
C GLU A 169 1.33 7.02 0.14
N GLN A 170 1.55 7.22 1.44
CA GLN A 170 0.56 7.84 2.31
C GLN A 170 0.39 9.34 2.00
N ILE A 171 1.48 10.06 1.75
CA ILE A 171 1.42 11.48 1.38
C ILE A 171 0.64 11.63 0.06
N ALA A 172 0.97 10.84 -0.96
CA ALA A 172 0.29 10.88 -2.25
C ALA A 172 -1.21 10.53 -2.11
N ARG A 173 -1.53 9.52 -1.29
CA ARG A 173 -2.92 9.13 -1.00
C ARG A 173 -3.70 10.27 -0.36
N VAL A 174 -3.17 10.87 0.70
CA VAL A 174 -3.84 11.97 1.43
C VAL A 174 -3.96 13.21 0.55
N ALA A 175 -2.90 13.57 -0.17
CA ALA A 175 -2.92 14.71 -1.08
C ALA A 175 -3.98 14.54 -2.18
N TRP A 176 -4.04 13.36 -2.83
CA TRP A 176 -5.05 13.06 -3.84
C TRP A 176 -6.47 13.12 -3.26
N MET A 177 -6.68 12.49 -2.12
CA MET A 177 -7.98 12.43 -1.46
C MET A 177 -8.49 13.84 -1.11
N LEU A 178 -7.66 14.66 -0.48
CA LEU A 178 -8.03 16.02 -0.11
C LEU A 178 -8.22 16.91 -1.33
N PHE A 179 -7.30 16.84 -2.30
CA PHE A 179 -7.40 17.63 -3.52
C PHE A 179 -8.70 17.32 -4.29
N THR A 180 -9.00 16.04 -4.51
CA THR A 180 -10.21 15.66 -5.26
C THR A 180 -11.48 15.94 -4.50
N ALA A 181 -11.52 15.71 -3.17
CA ALA A 181 -12.68 16.04 -2.36
C ALA A 181 -12.97 17.56 -2.37
N TYR A 182 -11.93 18.39 -2.20
CA TYR A 182 -12.06 19.84 -2.29
C TYR A 182 -12.54 20.29 -3.67
N LEU A 183 -11.89 19.81 -4.74
CA LEU A 183 -12.22 20.17 -6.11
C LEU A 183 -13.68 19.83 -6.45
N ILE A 184 -14.14 18.63 -6.11
CA ILE A 184 -15.48 18.16 -6.46
C ILE A 184 -16.55 18.84 -5.60
N MET A 185 -16.33 18.92 -4.29
CA MET A 185 -17.37 19.42 -3.38
C MET A 185 -17.42 20.94 -3.29
N GLN A 186 -16.29 21.63 -3.31
CA GLN A 186 -16.21 23.09 -3.08
C GLN A 186 -16.12 23.90 -4.37
N VAL A 187 -15.44 23.37 -5.40
CA VAL A 187 -15.23 24.11 -6.66
C VAL A 187 -16.29 23.75 -7.70
N GLN A 188 -16.50 22.45 -7.92
CA GLN A 188 -17.42 21.96 -8.96
C GLN A 188 -18.86 21.82 -8.46
N HIS A 189 -19.10 21.87 -7.14
CA HIS A 189 -20.40 21.58 -6.51
C HIS A 189 -21.00 20.25 -7.00
N GLY A 190 -20.13 19.24 -7.17
CA GLY A 190 -20.47 17.95 -7.75
C GLY A 190 -21.10 16.98 -6.76
N SER A 191 -21.29 15.74 -7.20
CA SER A 191 -21.87 14.70 -6.37
C SER A 191 -20.90 14.21 -5.26
N TYR A 192 -21.40 14.07 -4.03
CA TYR A 192 -20.63 13.45 -2.94
C TYR A 192 -20.17 12.02 -3.31
N LEU A 193 -20.94 11.29 -4.11
CA LEU A 193 -20.57 9.95 -4.56
C LEU A 193 -19.30 9.98 -5.42
N THR A 194 -19.19 10.94 -6.34
CA THR A 194 -17.99 11.13 -7.16
C THR A 194 -16.79 11.48 -6.27
N ALA A 195 -16.97 12.33 -5.25
CA ALA A 195 -15.92 12.65 -4.30
C ALA A 195 -15.48 11.41 -3.50
N VAL A 196 -16.41 10.54 -3.08
CA VAL A 196 -16.10 9.26 -2.41
C VAL A 196 -15.32 8.32 -3.34
N ILE A 197 -15.73 8.17 -4.60
CA ILE A 197 -15.03 7.32 -5.58
C ILE A 197 -13.60 7.79 -5.77
N GLN A 198 -13.39 9.10 -5.98
CA GLN A 198 -12.05 9.67 -6.16
C GLN A 198 -11.20 9.60 -4.88
N SER A 199 -11.83 9.78 -3.71
CA SER A 199 -11.15 9.59 -2.42
C SER A 199 -10.65 8.16 -2.21
N ASN A 200 -11.42 7.16 -2.66
CA ASN A 200 -11.00 5.75 -2.56
C ASN A 200 -9.97 5.37 -3.65
N LEU A 201 -10.03 6.00 -4.83
CA LEU A 201 -9.01 5.85 -5.88
C LEU A 201 -7.62 6.29 -5.40
N ALA A 202 -7.55 7.17 -4.42
CA ALA A 202 -6.30 7.62 -3.79
C ALA A 202 -5.43 6.45 -3.30
N ALA A 203 -6.01 5.29 -2.96
CA ALA A 203 -5.26 4.11 -2.57
C ALA A 203 -4.40 3.56 -3.72
N ALA A 204 -4.94 3.54 -4.94
CA ALA A 204 -4.20 3.13 -6.14
C ALA A 204 -3.13 4.16 -6.53
N VAL A 205 -3.48 5.47 -6.46
CA VAL A 205 -2.54 6.56 -6.72
C VAL A 205 -1.37 6.52 -5.74
N GLY A 206 -1.64 6.37 -4.45
CA GLY A 206 -0.59 6.23 -3.44
C GLY A 206 0.33 5.05 -3.70
N ALA A 207 -0.25 3.87 -4.00
CA ALA A 207 0.52 2.67 -4.32
C ALA A 207 1.42 2.86 -5.55
N PHE A 208 0.93 3.55 -6.58
CA PHE A 208 1.72 3.89 -7.77
C PHE A 208 2.96 4.73 -7.42
N PHE A 209 2.80 5.78 -6.62
CA PHE A 209 3.94 6.60 -6.16
C PHE A 209 4.91 5.81 -5.26
N GLY A 210 4.38 4.91 -4.42
CA GLY A 210 5.20 4.00 -3.63
C GLY A 210 6.06 3.07 -4.49
N ILE A 211 5.49 2.52 -5.58
CA ILE A 211 6.23 1.69 -6.56
C ILE A 211 7.27 2.54 -7.28
N ALA A 212 6.90 3.74 -7.77
CA ALA A 212 7.82 4.61 -8.48
C ALA A 212 9.09 4.90 -7.64
N LEU A 213 8.95 5.19 -6.36
CA LEU A 213 10.07 5.38 -5.45
C LEU A 213 10.94 4.12 -5.34
N LEU A 214 10.31 2.93 -5.17
CA LEU A 214 11.08 1.68 -5.04
C LEU A 214 11.79 1.31 -6.33
N VAL A 215 11.20 1.57 -7.50
CA VAL A 215 11.86 1.37 -8.80
C VAL A 215 13.10 2.27 -8.92
N LEU A 216 12.97 3.55 -8.55
CA LEU A 216 14.11 4.48 -8.52
C LEU A 216 15.21 3.99 -7.55
N SER A 217 14.83 3.47 -6.38
CA SER A 217 15.78 2.89 -5.43
C SER A 217 16.46 1.63 -5.97
N LEU A 218 15.76 0.79 -6.75
CA LEU A 218 16.36 -0.40 -7.39
C LEU A 218 17.40 -0.08 -8.46
N ILE A 219 17.31 1.10 -9.09
CA ILE A 219 18.28 1.55 -10.10
C ILE A 219 19.59 2.01 -9.43
N HIS A 220 19.53 2.41 -8.16
CA HIS A 220 20.69 2.94 -7.42
C HIS A 220 21.42 1.89 -6.55
N ILE A 221 20.93 0.63 -6.54
CA ILE A 221 21.59 -0.53 -5.90
C ILE A 221 22.31 -1.37 -6.96
#